data_d2f040e71fdab7358c7ba78554601550
#
_entry.id   d2f040e71fdab7358c7ba78554601550
#
_cell.length_a   1.000
_cell.length_b   1.000
_cell.length_c   1.000
_cell.angle_alpha   90.00
_cell.angle_beta   90.00
_cell.angle_gamma   90.00
#
_symmetry.space_group_name_H-M   'P 1'
#
loop_
_entity.id
_entity.type
_entity.pdbx_description
1 polymer ?
#
loop_
_entity_poly.entity_id
_entity_poly.type
_entity_poly.pdbx_seq_one_letter_code
_entity_poly.pdbx_strand_id
1 'polypeptide(L)'
;MSEGEQEALKEDLGHANVEGYDEVERYPLVYPWAYAVILEDRRSKAKLYYVNEVPLSSVERGVYERLLKILEWELKPHGGGVLDYEKEKEFFVEQARRVVRVYSAKLGADVRPGISWQKILYYILRDTVGYGPLEPLMRDQFIEDISCDGIRRPVYVWHQKYESMPTNIVFEDEGELDSLVLRLAHKAGKHISSAFPVLDAILPEGHRLAATFRREVSVSGSTFTIRKFREKPLSIADLIAYGALSSLVAAYLWVAMEYKMPGIVIGVTGSGKTTMLNALATLLRPNMKVVTIEDTPELRLTLENWVQLVSRPSYAVTGSRVGEVTLYDLVKVSLRYRPDVIIVGEIRGEEAYVLFQAIATGHGGLTTAHAESVGALVKRLTSPPMNVPQSYIPLMKWALLVKRVTKTVDGRPVTVRRATTIWEIKGYENYTLQATWDPLGDKHKINLNDSMILWEVSQSTGLAYNEVVEEVKRRSKVLEALVDRGVRDYRRVAEYIYRYYVDPRGALEELGVGGVSGG
;
A
#
# COMPACT_ATOMS: atom_id res chain seq x y z
N MET A 1 -1.57 -21.25 25.35
CA MET A 1 -1.26 -20.52 26.59
C MET A 1 -2.46 -20.62 27.52
N SER A 2 -2.25 -20.94 28.79
CA SER A 2 -3.29 -20.93 29.83
C SER A 2 -3.63 -19.47 30.22
N GLU A 3 -4.83 -19.23 30.80
CA GLU A 3 -5.23 -17.88 31.27
C GLU A 3 -4.22 -17.29 32.26
N GLY A 4 -3.64 -18.10 33.16
CA GLY A 4 -2.61 -17.66 34.10
C GLY A 4 -1.27 -17.26 33.44
N GLU A 5 -0.93 -17.86 32.29
CA GLU A 5 0.23 -17.47 31.49
C GLU A 5 0.01 -16.14 30.75
N GLN A 6 -1.24 -15.87 30.36
CA GLN A 6 -1.60 -14.59 29.74
C GLN A 6 -1.61 -13.44 30.74
N GLU A 7 -1.98 -13.71 31.98
CA GLU A 7 -1.98 -12.73 33.06
C GLU A 7 -0.56 -12.37 33.52
N ALA A 8 0.33 -13.35 33.65
CA ALA A 8 1.75 -13.12 33.95
C ALA A 8 2.48 -12.32 32.85
N LEU A 9 2.11 -12.50 31.58
CA LEU A 9 2.66 -11.71 30.47
C LEU A 9 2.11 -10.27 30.44
N LYS A 10 0.88 -10.05 30.90
CA LYS A 10 0.35 -8.68 31.07
C LYS A 10 1.09 -7.92 32.19
N GLU A 11 1.52 -8.60 33.23
CA GLU A 11 2.36 -8.01 34.28
C GLU A 11 3.80 -7.72 33.78
N ASP A 12 4.41 -8.64 33.00
CA ASP A 12 5.74 -8.44 32.39
C ASP A 12 5.76 -7.30 31.34
N LEU A 13 4.63 -7.05 30.67
CA LEU A 13 4.48 -5.96 29.70
C LEU A 13 4.26 -4.58 30.37
N GLY A 14 3.95 -4.50 31.64
CA GLY A 14 3.80 -3.29 32.44
C GLY A 14 3.23 -2.07 31.67
N HIS A 15 2.70 -1.09 32.34
CA HIS A 15 2.48 0.20 31.67
C HIS A 15 3.84 0.71 31.15
N ALA A 16 3.92 1.14 29.88
CA ALA A 16 5.10 1.83 29.37
C ALA A 16 5.27 3.14 30.18
N ASN A 17 5.87 3.02 31.36
CA ASN A 17 6.01 4.13 32.30
C ASN A 17 7.23 4.95 31.88
N VAL A 18 7.06 5.72 30.79
CA VAL A 18 8.07 6.67 30.31
C VAL A 18 7.82 7.98 31.04
N GLU A 19 8.75 8.37 31.89
CA GLU A 19 8.64 9.58 32.71
C GLU A 19 8.37 10.82 31.84
N GLY A 20 7.33 11.58 32.20
CA GLY A 20 6.94 12.78 31.46
C GLY A 20 5.98 12.57 30.28
N TYR A 21 5.57 11.33 30.01
CA TYR A 21 4.63 10.99 28.94
C TYR A 21 3.30 10.46 29.48
N ASP A 22 2.23 10.66 28.71
CA ASP A 22 0.92 10.04 28.90
C ASP A 22 0.66 9.04 27.77
N GLU A 23 0.08 7.88 28.10
CA GLU A 23 -0.31 6.86 27.13
C GLU A 23 -1.60 7.30 26.42
N VAL A 24 -1.54 7.41 25.08
CA VAL A 24 -2.68 7.82 24.24
C VAL A 24 -3.41 6.61 23.67
N GLU A 25 -2.65 5.61 23.22
CA GLU A 25 -3.20 4.40 22.58
C GLU A 25 -2.22 3.24 22.72
N ARG A 26 -2.76 2.02 22.87
CA ARG A 26 -1.97 0.77 22.92
C ARG A 26 -2.66 -0.29 22.08
N TYR A 27 -1.91 -1.00 21.25
CA TYR A 27 -2.40 -2.13 20.48
C TYR A 27 -1.30 -3.17 20.19
N PRO A 28 -1.68 -4.45 19.98
CA PRO A 28 -0.70 -5.51 19.75
C PRO A 28 -0.09 -5.43 18.34
N LEU A 29 1.23 -5.67 18.25
CA LEU A 29 1.99 -5.84 17.02
C LEU A 29 2.28 -7.32 16.74
N VAL A 30 2.86 -7.99 17.71
CA VAL A 30 3.15 -9.44 17.69
C VAL A 30 2.69 -10.01 19.03
N TYR A 31 1.43 -10.44 19.06
CA TYR A 31 0.85 -10.97 20.30
C TYR A 31 1.51 -12.30 20.72
N PRO A 32 1.87 -12.48 21.98
CA PRO A 32 1.81 -11.53 23.10
C PRO A 32 3.11 -10.74 23.34
N TRP A 33 4.07 -10.74 22.43
CA TRP A 33 5.47 -10.36 22.65
C TRP A 33 5.78 -8.89 22.43
N ALA A 34 5.02 -8.21 21.56
CA ALA A 34 5.27 -6.81 21.21
C ALA A 34 3.98 -6.03 21.03
N TYR A 35 3.97 -4.78 21.54
CA TYR A 35 2.87 -3.82 21.46
C TYR A 35 3.39 -2.48 20.97
N ALA A 36 2.58 -1.79 20.20
CA ALA A 36 2.74 -0.36 19.97
C ALA A 36 2.09 0.41 21.12
N VAL A 37 2.79 1.40 21.65
CA VAL A 37 2.27 2.34 22.63
C VAL A 37 2.52 3.74 22.10
N ILE A 38 1.46 4.48 21.82
CA ILE A 38 1.55 5.88 21.43
C ILE A 38 1.56 6.72 22.70
N LEU A 39 2.67 7.42 22.89
CA LEU A 39 2.91 8.28 24.05
C LEU A 39 2.86 9.74 23.62
N GLU A 40 2.34 10.61 24.49
CA GLU A 40 2.33 12.05 24.28
C GLU A 40 3.10 12.75 25.42
N ASP A 41 4.13 13.52 25.07
CA ASP A 41 4.87 14.33 26.02
C ASP A 41 3.94 15.37 26.70
N ARG A 42 3.96 15.42 28.02
CA ARG A 42 3.05 16.29 28.79
C ARG A 42 3.25 17.77 28.52
N ARG A 43 4.48 18.19 28.18
CA ARG A 43 4.85 19.59 28.00
C ARG A 43 4.74 20.03 26.53
N SER A 44 5.40 19.31 25.64
CA SER A 44 5.49 19.68 24.22
C SER A 44 4.33 19.20 23.37
N LYS A 45 3.54 18.23 23.89
CA LYS A 45 2.49 17.50 23.14
C LYS A 45 3.04 16.72 21.93
N ALA A 46 4.36 16.57 21.85
CA ALA A 46 5.00 15.73 20.85
C ALA A 46 4.68 14.25 21.10
N LYS A 47 4.51 13.50 20.02
CA LYS A 47 4.21 12.07 20.09
C LYS A 47 5.47 11.23 19.94
N LEU A 48 5.50 10.11 20.64
CA LEU A 48 6.52 9.07 20.58
C LEU A 48 5.83 7.73 20.31
N TYR A 49 6.32 7.03 19.29
CA TYR A 49 5.94 5.64 19.04
C TYR A 49 6.85 4.73 19.85
N TYR A 50 6.33 4.15 20.92
CA TYR A 50 7.09 3.27 21.79
C TYR A 50 6.79 1.81 21.45
N VAL A 51 7.82 1.08 20.99
CA VAL A 51 7.76 -0.38 20.83
C VAL A 51 7.98 -1.00 22.20
N ASN A 52 6.95 -1.58 22.75
CA ASN A 52 6.99 -2.28 24.04
C ASN A 52 7.09 -3.80 23.79
N GLU A 53 8.31 -4.33 23.83
CA GLU A 53 8.60 -5.76 23.73
C GLU A 53 8.85 -6.34 25.11
N VAL A 54 8.36 -7.58 25.33
CA VAL A 54 8.65 -8.34 26.57
C VAL A 54 10.15 -8.65 26.62
N PRO A 55 10.92 -8.08 27.54
CA PRO A 55 12.36 -8.23 27.56
C PRO A 55 12.78 -9.67 27.91
N LEU A 56 13.90 -10.11 27.35
CA LEU A 56 14.57 -11.33 27.82
C LEU A 56 15.22 -11.06 29.18
N SER A 57 14.96 -11.94 30.16
CA SER A 57 15.73 -11.95 31.41
C SER A 57 17.21 -12.28 31.11
N SER A 58 18.10 -12.04 32.08
CA SER A 58 19.53 -12.36 31.92
C SER A 58 19.76 -13.85 31.61
N VAL A 59 18.99 -14.74 32.22
CA VAL A 59 19.06 -16.19 31.97
C VAL A 59 18.57 -16.53 30.57
N GLU A 60 17.41 -15.99 30.17
CA GLU A 60 16.84 -16.21 28.82
C GLU A 60 17.76 -15.66 27.73
N ARG A 61 18.40 -14.54 27.95
CA ARG A 61 19.39 -13.95 27.04
C ARG A 61 20.60 -14.87 26.85
N GLY A 62 21.13 -15.44 27.94
CA GLY A 62 22.22 -16.41 27.85
C GLY A 62 21.84 -17.67 27.07
N VAL A 63 20.61 -18.16 27.21
CA VAL A 63 20.09 -19.28 26.43
C VAL A 63 19.91 -18.91 24.96
N TYR A 64 19.34 -17.74 24.69
CA TYR A 64 19.16 -17.18 23.34
C TYR A 64 20.49 -17.10 22.57
N GLU A 65 21.53 -16.53 23.16
CA GLU A 65 22.85 -16.39 22.54
C GLU A 65 23.50 -17.76 22.21
N ARG A 66 23.32 -18.76 23.09
CA ARG A 66 23.81 -20.13 22.84
C ARG A 66 23.04 -20.78 21.70
N LEU A 67 21.71 -20.60 21.65
CA LEU A 67 20.89 -21.16 20.58
C LEU A 67 21.20 -20.54 19.21
N LEU A 68 21.49 -19.24 19.16
CA LEU A 68 21.95 -18.59 17.93
C LEU A 68 23.23 -19.23 17.40
N LYS A 69 24.23 -19.41 18.27
CA LYS A 69 25.47 -20.10 17.89
C LYS A 69 25.24 -21.53 17.39
N ILE A 70 24.34 -22.27 18.03
CA ILE A 70 24.00 -23.62 17.60
C ILE A 70 23.33 -23.58 16.22
N LEU A 71 22.42 -22.64 15.99
CA LEU A 71 21.76 -22.45 14.69
C LEU A 71 22.77 -22.15 13.59
N GLU A 72 23.74 -21.28 13.82
CA GLU A 72 24.82 -20.99 12.87
C GLU A 72 25.61 -22.25 12.46
N TRP A 73 25.81 -23.20 13.38
CA TRP A 73 26.52 -24.44 13.11
C TRP A 73 25.64 -25.54 12.49
N GLU A 74 24.38 -25.62 12.88
CA GLU A 74 23.45 -26.66 12.40
C GLU A 74 22.75 -26.33 11.10
N LEU A 75 22.62 -25.04 10.77
CA LEU A 75 22.05 -24.60 9.50
C LEU A 75 23.01 -24.92 8.35
N LYS A 76 22.78 -26.08 7.73
CA LYS A 76 23.45 -26.41 6.47
C LYS A 76 22.78 -25.60 5.36
N PRO A 77 23.57 -24.92 4.48
CA PRO A 77 23.03 -24.32 3.29
C PRO A 77 22.23 -25.36 2.50
N HIS A 78 21.02 -25.03 2.11
CA HIS A 78 20.24 -25.89 1.23
C HIS A 78 20.98 -26.00 -0.10
N GLY A 79 21.29 -27.23 -0.55
CA GLY A 79 22.06 -27.43 -1.78
C GLY A 79 21.36 -26.86 -3.02
N GLY A 80 21.89 -25.77 -3.56
CA GLY A 80 21.94 -25.42 -4.96
C GLY A 80 20.62 -25.36 -5.75
N GLY A 81 19.68 -24.56 -5.34
CA GLY A 81 18.55 -24.11 -6.15
C GLY A 81 18.11 -22.72 -5.69
N VAL A 82 17.67 -21.87 -6.61
CA VAL A 82 17.01 -20.59 -6.23
C VAL A 82 15.69 -20.98 -5.57
N LEU A 83 15.71 -21.13 -4.24
CA LEU A 83 14.49 -21.33 -3.46
C LEU A 83 13.75 -19.99 -3.39
N ASP A 84 12.44 -20.06 -3.52
CA ASP A 84 11.54 -18.98 -3.20
C ASP A 84 11.75 -18.55 -1.74
N TYR A 85 11.90 -17.24 -1.49
CA TYR A 85 12.12 -16.66 -0.16
C TYR A 85 11.16 -17.20 0.91
N GLU A 86 9.89 -17.40 0.59
CA GLU A 86 8.91 -17.94 1.55
C GLU A 86 9.24 -19.38 1.95
N LYS A 87 9.72 -20.21 1.04
CA LYS A 87 10.15 -21.58 1.33
C LYS A 87 11.41 -21.61 2.18
N GLU A 88 12.37 -20.72 1.92
CA GLU A 88 13.58 -20.59 2.75
C GLU A 88 13.23 -20.17 4.17
N LYS A 89 12.30 -19.21 4.31
CA LYS A 89 11.78 -18.74 5.58
C LYS A 89 11.06 -19.84 6.36
N GLU A 90 10.15 -20.58 5.71
CA GLU A 90 9.46 -21.72 6.33
C GLU A 90 10.45 -22.77 6.81
N PHE A 91 11.40 -23.15 5.98
CA PHE A 91 12.45 -24.09 6.33
C PHE A 91 13.26 -23.62 7.56
N PHE A 92 13.68 -22.34 7.56
CA PHE A 92 14.41 -21.79 8.70
C PHE A 92 13.58 -21.79 9.99
N VAL A 93 12.32 -21.40 9.91
CA VAL A 93 11.38 -21.43 11.06
C VAL A 93 11.25 -22.84 11.62
N GLU A 94 11.18 -23.86 10.75
CA GLU A 94 11.11 -25.26 11.17
C GLU A 94 12.41 -25.72 11.85
N GLN A 95 13.58 -25.37 11.28
CA GLN A 95 14.87 -25.68 11.89
C GLN A 95 15.04 -24.97 13.25
N ALA A 96 14.69 -23.70 13.37
CA ALA A 96 14.75 -22.98 14.63
C ALA A 96 13.87 -23.63 15.71
N ARG A 97 12.63 -24.01 15.35
CA ARG A 97 11.74 -24.77 16.25
C ARG A 97 12.32 -26.12 16.68
N ARG A 98 12.96 -26.83 15.74
CA ARG A 98 13.63 -28.11 16.01
C ARG A 98 14.79 -27.93 17.00
N VAL A 99 15.67 -26.97 16.75
CA VAL A 99 16.82 -26.65 17.61
C VAL A 99 16.34 -26.28 19.02
N VAL A 100 15.38 -25.37 19.14
CA VAL A 100 14.79 -25.01 20.42
C VAL A 100 14.24 -26.24 21.14
N ARG A 101 13.52 -27.14 20.45
CA ARG A 101 12.95 -28.36 21.05
C ARG A 101 14.03 -29.34 21.52
N VAL A 102 15.09 -29.55 20.72
CA VAL A 102 16.16 -30.52 21.04
C VAL A 102 17.05 -30.04 22.19
N TYR A 103 17.34 -28.73 22.21
CA TYR A 103 18.28 -28.17 23.18
C TYR A 103 17.60 -27.60 24.44
N SER A 104 16.26 -27.44 24.45
CA SER A 104 15.53 -26.95 25.60
C SER A 104 15.79 -27.76 26.88
N ALA A 105 15.82 -29.08 26.78
CA ALA A 105 16.11 -29.97 27.92
C ALA A 105 17.54 -29.84 28.47
N LYS A 106 18.51 -29.42 27.63
CA LYS A 106 19.93 -29.30 28.03
C LYS A 106 20.29 -27.89 28.50
N LEU A 107 19.64 -26.84 27.95
CA LEU A 107 19.97 -25.45 28.20
C LEU A 107 19.01 -24.76 29.17
N GLY A 108 17.89 -25.40 29.52
CA GLY A 108 16.76 -24.76 30.13
C GLY A 108 16.51 -25.08 31.60
N ALA A 109 17.50 -25.57 32.36
CA ALA A 109 17.31 -25.91 33.78
C ALA A 109 16.79 -24.72 34.63
N ASP A 110 17.12 -23.48 34.22
CA ASP A 110 16.77 -22.26 34.94
C ASP A 110 15.74 -21.37 34.18
N VAL A 111 15.14 -21.89 33.10
CA VAL A 111 14.18 -21.15 32.27
C VAL A 111 12.77 -21.68 32.54
N ARG A 112 11.81 -20.77 32.73
CA ARG A 112 10.41 -21.17 32.95
C ARG A 112 9.87 -22.00 31.78
N PRO A 113 9.33 -23.21 32.05
CA PRO A 113 8.76 -24.05 30.99
C PRO A 113 7.64 -23.33 30.24
N GLY A 114 7.57 -23.51 28.93
CA GLY A 114 6.50 -22.97 28.07
C GLY A 114 6.76 -21.55 27.61
N ILE A 115 6.50 -20.54 28.42
CA ILE A 115 6.53 -19.11 28.07
C ILE A 115 7.91 -18.65 27.61
N SER A 116 8.94 -18.91 28.40
CA SER A 116 10.31 -18.47 28.09
C SER A 116 10.82 -19.05 26.77
N TRP A 117 10.47 -20.29 26.43
CA TRP A 117 10.86 -20.90 25.16
C TRP A 117 10.16 -20.28 23.96
N GLN A 118 8.89 -19.91 24.10
CA GLN A 118 8.16 -19.20 23.06
C GLN A 118 8.72 -17.78 22.86
N LYS A 119 9.07 -17.10 23.96
CA LYS A 119 9.72 -15.79 23.94
C LYS A 119 11.10 -15.86 23.28
N ILE A 120 11.94 -16.82 23.67
CA ILE A 120 13.26 -17.02 23.05
C ILE A 120 13.11 -17.33 21.55
N LEU A 121 12.18 -18.18 21.17
CA LEU A 121 11.89 -18.46 19.75
C LEU A 121 11.45 -17.22 19.00
N TYR A 122 10.61 -16.37 19.60
CA TYR A 122 10.22 -15.09 19.01
C TYR A 122 11.46 -14.24 18.69
N TYR A 123 12.40 -14.08 19.64
CA TYR A 123 13.61 -13.30 19.44
C TYR A 123 14.54 -13.93 18.39
N ILE A 124 14.69 -15.26 18.38
CA ILE A 124 15.45 -15.94 17.34
C ILE A 124 14.88 -15.66 15.97
N LEU A 125 13.56 -15.81 15.77
CA LEU A 125 12.92 -15.55 14.48
C LEU A 125 12.98 -14.07 14.09
N ARG A 126 12.78 -13.17 15.05
CA ARG A 126 12.89 -11.71 14.86
C ARG A 126 14.27 -11.32 14.31
N ASP A 127 15.34 -11.84 14.91
CA ASP A 127 16.71 -11.39 14.65
C ASP A 127 17.39 -12.16 13.50
N THR A 128 16.86 -13.31 13.10
CA THR A 128 17.40 -14.11 12.00
C THR A 128 16.61 -13.96 10.71
N VAL A 129 15.36 -14.43 10.69
CA VAL A 129 14.47 -14.38 9.50
C VAL A 129 13.77 -13.05 9.37
N GLY A 130 13.44 -12.43 10.50
CA GLY A 130 12.74 -11.15 10.57
C GLY A 130 13.62 -9.94 10.24
N TYR A 131 13.17 -8.80 10.68
CA TYR A 131 13.81 -7.50 10.47
C TYR A 131 14.57 -7.00 11.70
N GLY A 132 14.90 -7.90 12.66
CA GLY A 132 15.56 -7.53 13.91
C GLY A 132 14.72 -6.54 14.72
N PRO A 133 15.33 -5.47 15.25
CA PRO A 133 14.60 -4.46 16.04
C PRO A 133 13.43 -3.80 15.29
N LEU A 134 13.44 -3.84 13.96
CA LEU A 134 12.37 -3.28 13.13
C LEU A 134 11.17 -4.23 12.96
N GLU A 135 11.30 -5.51 13.33
CA GLU A 135 10.22 -6.50 13.11
C GLU A 135 8.86 -6.04 13.65
N PRO A 136 8.74 -5.49 14.89
CA PRO A 136 7.47 -4.98 15.38
C PRO A 136 6.89 -3.87 14.51
N LEU A 137 7.73 -2.94 14.01
CA LEU A 137 7.31 -1.86 13.11
C LEU A 137 6.84 -2.40 11.76
N MET A 138 7.52 -3.44 11.26
CA MET A 138 7.14 -4.11 10.02
C MET A 138 5.78 -4.81 10.14
N ARG A 139 5.37 -5.26 11.32
CA ARG A 139 4.07 -5.90 11.59
C ARG A 139 2.93 -4.91 11.80
N ASP A 140 3.22 -3.66 12.07
CA ASP A 140 2.18 -2.66 12.30
C ASP A 140 1.51 -2.24 10.98
N GLN A 141 0.22 -2.48 10.86
CA GLN A 141 -0.58 -2.12 9.68
C GLN A 141 -0.82 -0.61 9.53
N PHE A 142 -0.60 0.17 10.61
CA PHE A 142 -0.81 1.62 10.62
C PHE A 142 0.44 2.41 10.23
N ILE A 143 1.61 1.77 10.15
CA ILE A 143 2.85 2.40 9.68
C ILE A 143 2.91 2.35 8.16
N GLU A 144 3.12 3.50 7.53
CA GLU A 144 3.31 3.66 6.08
C GLU A 144 4.80 3.70 5.71
N ASP A 145 5.62 4.46 6.47
CA ASP A 145 7.07 4.54 6.24
C ASP A 145 7.85 4.31 7.55
N ILE A 146 9.02 3.68 7.44
CA ILE A 146 10.00 3.50 8.52
C ILE A 146 11.32 4.09 8.03
N SER A 147 11.88 5.07 8.74
CA SER A 147 13.08 5.80 8.33
C SER A 147 14.14 5.79 9.42
N CYS A 148 15.38 5.46 9.05
CA CYS A 148 16.55 5.58 9.90
C CYS A 148 17.54 6.55 9.25
N ASP A 149 17.81 7.68 9.91
CA ASP A 149 18.64 8.77 9.40
C ASP A 149 20.10 8.70 9.91
N GLY A 150 20.53 7.51 10.31
CA GLY A 150 21.90 7.25 10.80
C GLY A 150 21.95 6.83 12.27
N ILE A 151 23.19 6.71 12.80
CA ILE A 151 23.45 6.30 14.18
C ILE A 151 23.05 7.37 15.19
N ARG A 152 22.74 6.93 16.44
CA ARG A 152 22.41 7.79 17.58
C ARG A 152 21.22 8.73 17.32
N ARG A 153 20.38 8.33 16.40
CA ARG A 153 19.10 8.99 16.09
C ARG A 153 17.98 7.98 16.20
N PRO A 154 16.81 8.38 16.70
CA PRO A 154 15.68 7.49 16.72
C PRO A 154 15.25 7.12 15.29
N VAL A 155 14.83 5.89 15.10
CA VAL A 155 14.09 5.49 13.92
C VAL A 155 12.75 6.24 13.93
N TYR A 156 12.39 6.82 12.80
CA TYR A 156 11.11 7.51 12.62
C TYR A 156 10.11 6.61 11.91
N VAL A 157 8.84 6.78 12.26
CA VAL A 157 7.73 6.14 11.56
C VAL A 157 6.74 7.18 11.06
N TRP A 158 6.14 6.91 9.89
CA TRP A 158 4.96 7.64 9.43
C TRP A 158 3.74 6.80 9.74
N HIS A 159 2.95 7.26 10.70
CA HIS A 159 1.74 6.57 11.15
C HIS A 159 0.49 7.21 10.54
N GLN A 160 -0.46 6.39 10.08
CA GLN A 160 -1.66 6.88 9.37
C GLN A 160 -2.51 7.88 10.16
N LYS A 161 -2.58 7.70 11.50
CA LYS A 161 -3.39 8.52 12.39
C LYS A 161 -2.58 9.66 13.03
N TYR A 162 -1.30 9.42 13.32
CA TYR A 162 -0.48 10.32 14.12
C TYR A 162 0.65 10.99 13.34
N GLU A 163 0.76 10.69 12.04
CA GLU A 163 1.78 11.23 11.13
C GLU A 163 3.22 10.84 11.55
N SER A 164 4.19 11.73 11.38
CA SER A 164 5.59 11.44 11.66
C SER A 164 5.87 11.45 13.16
N MET A 165 6.45 10.37 13.69
CA MET A 165 6.84 10.23 15.10
C MET A 165 8.21 9.57 15.23
N PRO A 166 9.07 9.99 16.18
CA PRO A 166 10.22 9.20 16.58
C PRO A 166 9.77 7.92 17.29
N THR A 167 10.64 6.90 17.27
CA THR A 167 10.46 5.67 18.05
C THR A 167 11.50 5.59 19.18
N ASN A 168 11.37 4.62 20.07
CA ASN A 168 12.39 4.26 21.04
C ASN A 168 13.52 3.38 20.47
N ILE A 169 13.53 3.10 19.16
CA ILE A 169 14.58 2.31 18.51
C ILE A 169 15.70 3.26 18.07
N VAL A 170 16.89 3.05 18.60
CA VAL A 170 18.11 3.82 18.29
C VAL A 170 19.25 2.83 18.04
N PHE A 171 20.00 3.03 16.97
CA PHE A 171 21.23 2.30 16.70
C PHE A 171 22.43 3.09 17.23
N GLU A 172 23.08 2.58 18.28
CA GLU A 172 24.22 3.24 18.90
C GLU A 172 25.54 2.90 18.20
N ASP A 173 25.63 1.71 17.61
CA ASP A 173 26.82 1.16 16.95
C ASP A 173 26.67 1.16 15.43
N GLU A 174 27.71 1.66 14.73
CA GLU A 174 27.72 1.69 13.25
C GLU A 174 27.70 0.28 12.66
N GLY A 175 28.37 -0.68 13.29
CA GLY A 175 28.43 -2.06 12.81
C GLY A 175 27.08 -2.76 12.89
N GLU A 176 26.28 -2.46 13.92
CA GLU A 176 24.92 -2.98 14.04
C GLU A 176 24.02 -2.46 12.90
N LEU A 177 24.07 -1.14 12.65
CA LEU A 177 23.28 -0.51 11.58
C LEU A 177 23.74 -0.98 10.19
N ASP A 178 25.07 -1.05 9.95
CA ASP A 178 25.64 -1.57 8.70
C ASP A 178 25.20 -3.02 8.45
N SER A 179 25.22 -3.87 9.48
CA SER A 179 24.78 -5.26 9.40
C SER A 179 23.29 -5.37 9.08
N LEU A 180 22.47 -4.49 9.63
CA LEU A 180 21.04 -4.43 9.31
C LEU A 180 20.84 -4.03 7.84
N VAL A 181 21.52 -2.97 7.35
CA VAL A 181 21.40 -2.52 5.96
C VAL A 181 21.88 -3.59 4.98
N LEU A 182 22.97 -4.30 5.27
CA LEU A 182 23.43 -5.45 4.47
C LEU A 182 22.36 -6.57 4.44
N ARG A 183 21.76 -6.88 5.59
CA ARG A 183 20.70 -7.88 5.69
C ARG A 183 19.45 -7.48 4.90
N LEU A 184 19.04 -6.20 4.96
CA LEU A 184 17.92 -5.67 4.17
C LEU A 184 18.21 -5.80 2.65
N ALA A 185 19.43 -5.44 2.22
CA ALA A 185 19.85 -5.59 0.83
C ALA A 185 19.82 -7.06 0.39
N HIS A 186 20.34 -7.97 1.22
CA HIS A 186 20.33 -9.40 0.94
C HIS A 186 18.90 -9.96 0.85
N LYS A 187 18.01 -9.58 1.77
CA LYS A 187 16.58 -9.95 1.70
C LYS A 187 15.93 -9.51 0.38
N ALA A 188 16.29 -8.33 -0.11
CA ALA A 188 15.82 -7.81 -1.39
C ALA A 188 16.50 -8.46 -2.62
N GLY A 189 17.38 -9.45 -2.41
CA GLY A 189 18.14 -10.08 -3.49
C GLY A 189 19.12 -9.13 -4.19
N LYS A 190 19.59 -8.11 -3.47
CA LYS A 190 20.47 -7.06 -3.98
C LYS A 190 21.76 -6.99 -3.18
N HIS A 191 22.74 -6.30 -3.75
CA HIS A 191 24.03 -6.05 -3.10
C HIS A 191 24.21 -4.55 -2.85
N ILE A 192 24.74 -4.20 -1.69
CA ILE A 192 25.17 -2.85 -1.31
C ILE A 192 26.57 -2.93 -0.71
N SER A 193 27.42 -1.97 -0.99
CA SER A 193 28.82 -1.93 -0.51
C SER A 193 29.37 -0.51 -0.58
N SER A 194 30.57 -0.28 -0.06
CA SER A 194 31.24 1.03 -0.19
C SER A 194 31.48 1.45 -1.66
N ALA A 195 31.64 0.48 -2.58
CA ALA A 195 31.74 0.77 -4.01
C ALA A 195 30.39 1.10 -4.66
N PHE A 196 29.28 0.56 -4.12
CA PHE A 196 27.91 0.78 -4.56
C PHE A 196 27.04 1.13 -3.35
N PRO A 197 27.18 2.35 -2.81
CA PRO A 197 26.63 2.70 -1.51
C PRO A 197 25.15 3.11 -1.53
N VAL A 198 24.49 3.09 -2.67
CA VAL A 198 23.06 3.46 -2.82
C VAL A 198 22.28 2.25 -3.30
N LEU A 199 21.16 1.97 -2.64
CA LEU A 199 20.27 0.88 -2.96
C LEU A 199 18.83 1.40 -3.09
N ASP A 200 18.16 1.04 -4.20
CA ASP A 200 16.71 1.09 -4.38
C ASP A 200 16.24 -0.34 -4.73
N ALA A 201 15.39 -0.92 -3.90
CA ALA A 201 15.02 -2.32 -3.99
C ALA A 201 13.59 -2.57 -3.49
N ILE A 202 13.09 -3.77 -3.75
CA ILE A 202 11.80 -4.24 -3.26
C ILE A 202 12.09 -5.42 -2.33
N LEU A 203 11.57 -5.36 -1.10
CA LEU A 203 11.63 -6.47 -0.15
C LEU A 203 10.67 -7.59 -0.58
N PRO A 204 10.87 -8.83 -0.12
CA PRO A 204 10.03 -9.97 -0.53
C PRO A 204 8.53 -9.75 -0.33
N GLU A 205 8.14 -9.04 0.72
CA GLU A 205 6.74 -8.72 1.02
C GLU A 205 6.17 -7.60 0.12
N GLY A 206 6.99 -7.08 -0.80
CA GLY A 206 6.62 -6.03 -1.74
C GLY A 206 6.87 -4.60 -1.24
N HIS A 207 7.45 -4.42 -0.06
CA HIS A 207 7.79 -3.10 0.48
C HIS A 207 8.97 -2.49 -0.26
N ARG A 208 8.94 -1.17 -0.50
CA ARG A 208 10.06 -0.48 -1.15
C ARG A 208 11.13 -0.11 -0.12
N LEU A 209 12.38 -0.43 -0.43
CA LEU A 209 13.56 -0.12 0.36
C LEU A 209 14.45 0.86 -0.41
N ALA A 210 14.72 2.02 0.16
CA ALA A 210 15.83 2.89 -0.23
C ALA A 210 16.86 2.90 0.89
N ALA A 211 18.14 2.66 0.58
CA ALA A 211 19.19 2.63 1.59
C ALA A 211 20.49 3.24 1.09
N THR A 212 21.29 3.75 2.03
CA THR A 212 22.67 4.14 1.79
C THR A 212 23.59 3.36 2.74
N PHE A 213 24.81 3.10 2.29
CA PHE A 213 25.76 2.30 3.05
C PHE A 213 26.94 3.12 3.52
N ARG A 214 27.17 3.12 4.84
CA ARG A 214 28.24 3.83 5.53
C ARG A 214 28.28 5.34 5.23
N ARG A 215 29.41 5.94 5.48
CA ARG A 215 29.63 7.39 5.30
C ARG A 215 30.01 7.79 3.88
N GLU A 216 29.89 6.89 2.91
CA GLU A 216 30.27 7.16 1.51
C GLU A 216 29.40 8.28 0.90
N VAL A 217 28.10 8.28 1.25
CA VAL A 217 27.12 9.25 0.73
C VAL A 217 26.26 9.89 1.84
N SER A 218 26.31 9.35 3.05
CA SER A 218 25.58 9.89 4.21
C SER A 218 26.54 10.16 5.38
N VAL A 219 26.60 11.40 5.83
CA VAL A 219 27.50 11.84 6.92
C VAL A 219 27.22 11.11 8.25
N SER A 220 25.98 10.71 8.48
CA SER A 220 25.52 10.08 9.73
C SER A 220 25.67 8.55 9.76
N GLY A 221 26.40 7.96 8.81
CA GLY A 221 26.51 6.51 8.64
C GLY A 221 25.45 5.96 7.69
N SER A 222 25.22 4.65 7.72
CA SER A 222 24.20 4.00 6.91
C SER A 222 22.82 4.57 7.21
N THR A 223 21.96 4.68 6.18
CA THR A 223 20.57 5.12 6.32
C THR A 223 19.65 4.19 5.56
N PHE A 224 18.38 4.14 5.93
CA PHE A 224 17.35 3.45 5.14
C PHE A 224 15.98 4.08 5.32
N THR A 225 15.14 3.92 4.30
CA THR A 225 13.70 4.17 4.37
C THR A 225 12.97 2.97 3.77
N ILE A 226 12.06 2.39 4.53
CA ILE A 226 11.17 1.32 4.08
C ILE A 226 9.78 1.90 3.94
N ARG A 227 9.28 1.96 2.70
CA ARG A 227 7.88 2.29 2.42
C ARG A 227 7.07 1.00 2.38
N LYS A 228 6.17 0.86 3.34
CA LYS A 228 5.32 -0.33 3.46
C LYS A 228 4.12 -0.22 2.52
N PHE A 229 3.87 -1.31 1.81
CA PHE A 229 2.63 -1.48 1.06
C PHE A 229 1.67 -2.36 1.85
N ARG A 230 0.40 -2.03 1.76
CA ARG A 230 -0.64 -2.82 2.42
C ARG A 230 -0.79 -4.17 1.72
N GLU A 231 -0.77 -5.25 2.47
CA GLU A 231 -1.06 -6.59 1.95
C GLU A 231 -2.49 -6.67 1.37
N LYS A 232 -3.43 -6.03 2.06
CA LYS A 232 -4.83 -5.94 1.63
C LYS A 232 -5.13 -4.52 1.16
N PRO A 233 -5.36 -4.32 -0.14
CA PRO A 233 -5.74 -3.00 -0.63
C PRO A 233 -7.10 -2.59 -0.06
N LEU A 234 -7.33 -1.27 0.06
CA LEU A 234 -8.63 -0.75 0.39
C LEU A 234 -9.59 -0.96 -0.78
N SER A 235 -10.77 -1.49 -0.48
CA SER A 235 -11.85 -1.66 -1.45
C SER A 235 -12.55 -0.33 -1.74
N ILE A 236 -13.34 -0.29 -2.80
CA ILE A 236 -14.21 0.86 -3.07
C ILE A 236 -15.23 1.08 -1.93
N ALA A 237 -15.70 0.02 -1.27
CA ALA A 237 -16.58 0.09 -0.12
C ALA A 237 -15.87 0.71 1.11
N ASP A 238 -14.57 0.43 1.33
CA ASP A 238 -13.79 1.11 2.35
C ASP A 238 -13.68 2.61 2.08
N LEU A 239 -13.36 2.99 0.84
CA LEU A 239 -13.22 4.39 0.46
C LEU A 239 -14.52 5.17 0.64
N ILE A 240 -15.67 4.54 0.33
CA ILE A 240 -17.00 5.13 0.58
C ILE A 240 -17.24 5.27 2.09
N ALA A 241 -16.99 4.23 2.86
CA ALA A 241 -17.21 4.23 4.31
C ALA A 241 -16.32 5.24 5.04
N TYR A 242 -15.09 5.48 4.56
CA TYR A 242 -14.22 6.53 5.09
C TYR A 242 -14.59 7.93 4.56
N GLY A 243 -15.59 8.04 3.68
CA GLY A 243 -16.02 9.30 3.08
C GLY A 243 -15.03 9.84 2.04
N ALA A 244 -14.09 9.02 1.56
CA ALA A 244 -13.14 9.46 0.53
C ALA A 244 -13.85 9.85 -0.78
N LEU A 245 -14.96 9.15 -1.11
CA LEU A 245 -15.91 9.52 -2.15
C LEU A 245 -17.30 9.01 -1.77
N SER A 246 -18.38 9.56 -2.37
CA SER A 246 -19.73 9.04 -2.16
C SER A 246 -20.01 7.83 -3.05
N SER A 247 -20.98 7.02 -2.65
CA SER A 247 -21.49 5.89 -3.44
C SER A 247 -21.94 6.31 -4.84
N LEU A 248 -22.59 7.47 -4.97
CA LEU A 248 -23.06 7.99 -6.25
C LEU A 248 -21.90 8.39 -7.18
N VAL A 249 -20.84 9.00 -6.63
CA VAL A 249 -19.60 9.31 -7.38
C VAL A 249 -18.90 8.03 -7.79
N ALA A 250 -18.80 7.05 -6.89
CA ALA A 250 -18.19 5.76 -7.19
C ALA A 250 -18.98 5.01 -8.29
N ALA A 251 -20.31 5.05 -8.24
CA ALA A 251 -21.17 4.44 -9.25
C ALA A 251 -21.05 5.09 -10.63
N TYR A 252 -20.92 6.41 -10.68
CA TYR A 252 -20.63 7.13 -11.91
C TYR A 252 -19.29 6.67 -12.53
N LEU A 253 -18.23 6.59 -11.71
CA LEU A 253 -16.95 6.08 -12.16
C LEU A 253 -17.02 4.59 -12.54
N TRP A 254 -17.86 3.80 -11.87
CA TRP A 254 -18.11 2.40 -12.24
C TRP A 254 -18.65 2.28 -13.67
N VAL A 255 -19.61 3.13 -14.06
CA VAL A 255 -20.09 3.18 -15.44
C VAL A 255 -18.95 3.59 -16.39
N ALA A 256 -18.17 4.61 -16.04
CA ALA A 256 -17.03 5.02 -16.86
C ALA A 256 -16.00 3.89 -17.06
N MET A 257 -15.70 3.11 -15.99
CA MET A 257 -14.79 1.96 -16.05
C MET A 257 -15.31 0.84 -16.94
N GLU A 258 -16.61 0.53 -16.84
CA GLU A 258 -17.25 -0.50 -17.65
C GLU A 258 -17.12 -0.23 -19.16
N TYR A 259 -17.28 1.02 -19.55
CA TYR A 259 -17.20 1.43 -20.96
C TYR A 259 -15.80 1.89 -21.37
N LYS A 260 -14.77 1.50 -20.60
CA LYS A 260 -13.34 1.77 -20.89
C LYS A 260 -13.02 3.26 -21.08
N MET A 261 -13.78 4.15 -20.43
CA MET A 261 -13.53 5.59 -20.51
C MET A 261 -12.21 5.93 -19.82
N PRO A 262 -11.18 6.40 -20.57
CA PRO A 262 -9.88 6.65 -19.99
C PRO A 262 -9.90 7.72 -18.91
N GLY A 263 -9.16 7.48 -17.83
CA GLY A 263 -9.17 8.38 -16.68
C GLY A 263 -7.84 8.50 -15.96
N ILE A 264 -7.70 9.58 -15.22
CA ILE A 264 -6.49 9.88 -14.46
C ILE A 264 -6.82 10.35 -13.04
N VAL A 265 -6.15 9.75 -12.06
CA VAL A 265 -6.22 10.18 -10.67
C VAL A 265 -5.03 11.08 -10.36
N ILE A 266 -5.30 12.31 -9.94
CA ILE A 266 -4.28 13.31 -9.65
C ILE A 266 -4.26 13.71 -8.18
N GLY A 267 -3.14 14.25 -7.73
CA GLY A 267 -2.96 14.74 -6.37
C GLY A 267 -1.48 14.80 -5.99
N VAL A 268 -1.18 15.40 -4.85
CA VAL A 268 0.18 15.47 -4.31
C VAL A 268 0.65 14.11 -3.75
N THR A 269 1.92 14.02 -3.39
CA THR A 269 2.49 12.82 -2.75
C THR A 269 1.72 12.48 -1.46
N GLY A 270 1.43 11.19 -1.23
CA GLY A 270 0.72 10.71 -0.04
C GLY A 270 -0.78 11.03 0.00
N SER A 271 -1.37 11.60 -1.08
CA SER A 271 -2.80 11.90 -1.14
C SER A 271 -3.70 10.67 -1.30
N GLY A 272 -3.15 9.50 -1.68
CA GLY A 272 -3.90 8.26 -1.89
C GLY A 272 -4.28 7.98 -3.34
N LYS A 273 -3.53 8.53 -4.33
CA LYS A 273 -3.77 8.31 -5.76
C LYS A 273 -3.78 6.82 -6.15
N THR A 274 -2.72 6.09 -5.80
CA THR A 274 -2.61 4.65 -6.12
C THR A 274 -3.70 3.84 -5.43
N THR A 275 -4.05 4.17 -4.18
CA THR A 275 -5.15 3.55 -3.45
C THR A 275 -6.48 3.76 -4.16
N MET A 276 -6.76 4.98 -4.61
CA MET A 276 -7.97 5.31 -5.38
C MET A 276 -7.98 4.57 -6.72
N LEU A 277 -6.85 4.57 -7.45
CA LEU A 277 -6.71 3.85 -8.72
C LEU A 277 -6.97 2.36 -8.54
N ASN A 278 -6.40 1.74 -7.51
CA ASN A 278 -6.60 0.32 -7.23
C ASN A 278 -8.06 -0.01 -6.90
N ALA A 279 -8.72 0.82 -6.08
CA ALA A 279 -10.13 0.63 -5.76
C ALA A 279 -11.03 0.80 -6.99
N LEU A 280 -10.74 1.76 -7.86
CA LEU A 280 -11.46 1.94 -9.13
C LEU A 280 -11.23 0.77 -10.10
N ALA A 281 -10.03 0.21 -10.15
CA ALA A 281 -9.72 -0.92 -11.02
C ALA A 281 -10.54 -2.18 -10.68
N THR A 282 -11.04 -2.33 -9.43
CA THR A 282 -11.96 -3.42 -9.06
C THR A 282 -13.36 -3.28 -9.68
N LEU A 283 -13.69 -2.11 -10.24
CA LEU A 283 -14.95 -1.84 -10.92
C LEU A 283 -14.95 -2.28 -12.40
N LEU A 284 -13.80 -2.74 -12.93
CA LEU A 284 -13.71 -3.26 -14.30
C LEU A 284 -14.51 -4.56 -14.45
N ARG A 285 -14.98 -4.83 -15.68
CA ARG A 285 -15.67 -6.08 -15.97
C ARG A 285 -14.74 -7.30 -15.78
N PRO A 286 -15.26 -8.42 -15.24
CA PRO A 286 -14.43 -9.60 -14.93
C PRO A 286 -13.79 -10.25 -16.15
N ASN A 287 -14.38 -10.11 -17.34
CA ASN A 287 -13.88 -10.69 -18.60
C ASN A 287 -12.86 -9.80 -19.34
N MET A 288 -12.55 -8.61 -18.82
CA MET A 288 -11.57 -7.73 -19.42
C MET A 288 -10.15 -8.24 -19.20
N LYS A 289 -9.33 -8.12 -20.23
CA LYS A 289 -7.89 -8.30 -20.12
C LYS A 289 -7.25 -6.99 -19.67
N VAL A 290 -6.60 -7.01 -18.52
CA VAL A 290 -5.95 -5.84 -17.93
C VAL A 290 -4.44 -6.04 -17.87
N VAL A 291 -3.69 -5.04 -18.27
CA VAL A 291 -2.23 -4.99 -18.07
C VAL A 291 -1.92 -3.83 -17.16
N THR A 292 -1.29 -4.11 -16.01
CA THR A 292 -0.74 -3.08 -15.12
C THR A 292 0.75 -2.91 -15.35
N ILE A 293 1.23 -1.68 -15.31
CA ILE A 293 2.62 -1.30 -15.57
C ILE A 293 3.05 -0.34 -14.47
N GLU A 294 4.04 -0.75 -13.68
CA GLU A 294 4.42 -0.04 -12.46
C GLU A 294 5.95 -0.04 -12.28
N ASP A 295 6.49 0.95 -11.60
CA ASP A 295 7.89 0.92 -11.12
C ASP A 295 8.02 -0.02 -9.91
N THR A 296 7.01 -0.03 -9.06
CA THR A 296 6.88 -0.93 -7.91
C THR A 296 5.47 -1.50 -7.91
N PRO A 297 5.30 -2.81 -7.72
CA PRO A 297 4.00 -3.48 -7.87
C PRO A 297 3.08 -3.19 -6.68
N GLU A 298 2.39 -2.05 -6.72
CA GLU A 298 1.44 -1.59 -5.69
C GLU A 298 0.01 -2.08 -5.94
N LEU A 299 -0.37 -2.25 -7.21
CA LEU A 299 -1.72 -2.64 -7.58
C LEU A 299 -1.98 -4.12 -7.28
N ARG A 300 -3.18 -4.42 -6.82
CA ARG A 300 -3.66 -5.77 -6.51
C ARG A 300 -5.08 -5.91 -7.07
N LEU A 301 -5.20 -6.53 -8.24
CA LEU A 301 -6.47 -6.74 -8.91
C LEU A 301 -7.01 -8.14 -8.60
N THR A 302 -8.34 -8.29 -8.73
CA THR A 302 -9.05 -9.56 -8.55
C THR A 302 -9.41 -10.23 -9.88
N LEU A 303 -8.99 -9.63 -10.99
CA LEU A 303 -9.27 -10.12 -12.34
C LEU A 303 -8.41 -11.35 -12.66
N GLU A 304 -9.01 -12.38 -13.26
CA GLU A 304 -8.29 -13.58 -13.70
C GLU A 304 -7.36 -13.29 -14.88
N ASN A 305 -7.81 -12.45 -15.85
CA ASN A 305 -7.02 -12.08 -17.03
C ASN A 305 -6.22 -10.80 -16.78
N TRP A 306 -5.33 -10.85 -15.79
CA TRP A 306 -4.47 -9.75 -15.39
C TRP A 306 -2.99 -10.07 -15.61
N VAL A 307 -2.28 -9.16 -16.26
CA VAL A 307 -0.82 -9.22 -16.46
C VAL A 307 -0.19 -8.06 -15.71
N GLN A 308 0.67 -8.35 -14.76
CA GLN A 308 1.42 -7.34 -14.01
C GLN A 308 2.84 -7.22 -14.58
N LEU A 309 3.20 -6.03 -15.05
CA LEU A 309 4.53 -5.71 -15.56
C LEU A 309 5.19 -4.68 -14.63
N VAL A 310 6.47 -4.92 -14.34
CA VAL A 310 7.25 -4.06 -13.43
C VAL A 310 8.52 -3.62 -14.14
N SER A 311 8.86 -2.33 -14.05
CA SER A 311 10.10 -1.79 -14.61
C SER A 311 11.32 -2.40 -13.92
N ARG A 312 12.44 -2.40 -14.61
CA ARG A 312 13.70 -2.90 -14.08
C ARG A 312 14.79 -1.87 -14.30
N PRO A 313 15.41 -1.35 -13.22
CA PRO A 313 16.54 -0.44 -13.36
C PRO A 313 17.75 -1.14 -13.98
N SER A 314 18.64 -0.35 -14.58
CA SER A 314 19.90 -0.86 -15.13
C SER A 314 20.76 -1.52 -14.06
N TYR A 315 21.41 -2.62 -14.41
CA TYR A 315 22.43 -3.28 -13.57
C TYR A 315 23.85 -2.80 -13.84
N ALA A 316 24.03 -1.90 -14.81
CA ALA A 316 25.37 -1.50 -15.24
C ALA A 316 25.96 -0.40 -14.36
N VAL A 317 27.20 -0.66 -13.93
CA VAL A 317 28.02 0.22 -13.07
C VAL A 317 28.47 1.49 -13.78
N THR A 318 28.47 1.52 -15.12
CA THR A 318 29.13 2.53 -15.95
C THR A 318 28.18 3.33 -16.84
N GLY A 319 27.00 3.70 -16.36
CA GLY A 319 26.06 4.55 -17.14
C GLY A 319 25.48 3.92 -18.41
N SER A 320 25.79 2.66 -18.70
CA SER A 320 25.16 1.91 -19.79
C SER A 320 23.77 1.41 -19.36
N ARG A 321 22.78 1.50 -20.23
CA ARG A 321 21.40 1.03 -19.99
C ARG A 321 21.26 -0.49 -20.16
N VAL A 322 22.29 -1.25 -19.90
CA VAL A 322 22.27 -2.71 -20.09
C VAL A 322 21.29 -3.35 -19.10
N GLY A 323 20.30 -4.03 -19.65
CA GLY A 323 19.27 -4.73 -18.88
C GLY A 323 18.18 -3.82 -18.29
N GLU A 324 18.20 -2.52 -18.53
CA GLU A 324 17.12 -1.60 -18.16
C GLU A 324 15.83 -1.94 -18.93
N VAL A 325 14.70 -1.94 -18.24
CA VAL A 325 13.36 -2.04 -18.83
C VAL A 325 12.52 -0.92 -18.23
N THR A 326 12.23 0.08 -19.04
CA THR A 326 11.51 1.29 -18.61
C THR A 326 9.99 1.10 -18.67
N LEU A 327 9.23 1.99 -18.00
CA LEU A 327 7.77 2.05 -18.15
C LEU A 327 7.39 2.24 -19.63
N TYR A 328 8.13 3.06 -20.36
CA TYR A 328 7.94 3.27 -21.80
C TYR A 328 8.01 1.96 -22.61
N ASP A 329 9.02 1.13 -22.36
CA ASP A 329 9.18 -0.16 -23.02
C ASP A 329 8.01 -1.10 -22.70
N LEU A 330 7.59 -1.11 -21.44
CA LEU A 330 6.50 -1.96 -20.97
C LEU A 330 5.14 -1.56 -21.56
N VAL A 331 4.86 -0.25 -21.69
CA VAL A 331 3.63 0.22 -22.37
C VAL A 331 3.66 -0.22 -23.84
N LYS A 332 4.79 -0.11 -24.54
CA LYS A 332 4.91 -0.59 -25.94
C LYS A 332 4.70 -2.10 -26.06
N VAL A 333 5.24 -2.89 -25.14
CA VAL A 333 5.05 -4.34 -25.13
C VAL A 333 3.61 -4.70 -24.82
N SER A 334 2.95 -3.99 -23.90
CA SER A 334 1.58 -4.27 -23.50
C SER A 334 0.58 -4.20 -24.65
N LEU A 335 0.81 -3.34 -25.64
CA LEU A 335 -0.02 -3.25 -26.86
C LEU A 335 -0.09 -4.56 -27.66
N ARG A 336 0.96 -5.39 -27.56
CA ARG A 336 0.99 -6.71 -28.23
C ARG A 336 0.19 -7.77 -27.49
N TYR A 337 -0.20 -7.51 -26.25
CA TYR A 337 -1.03 -8.43 -25.45
C TYR A 337 -2.52 -8.27 -25.73
N ARG A 338 -2.92 -7.27 -26.54
CA ARG A 338 -4.31 -6.92 -26.85
C ARG A 338 -5.15 -6.72 -25.57
N PRO A 339 -4.74 -5.84 -24.66
CA PRO A 339 -5.49 -5.59 -23.44
C PRO A 339 -6.76 -4.79 -23.74
N ASP A 340 -7.79 -4.98 -22.93
CA ASP A 340 -8.94 -4.08 -22.88
C ASP A 340 -8.59 -2.78 -22.21
N VAL A 341 -7.80 -2.85 -21.12
CA VAL A 341 -7.40 -1.70 -20.31
C VAL A 341 -5.91 -1.79 -19.96
N ILE A 342 -5.20 -0.68 -20.16
CA ILE A 342 -3.81 -0.51 -19.71
C ILE A 342 -3.84 0.41 -18.48
N ILE A 343 -3.26 -0.05 -17.38
CA ILE A 343 -3.13 0.74 -16.16
C ILE A 343 -1.66 1.04 -15.92
N VAL A 344 -1.26 2.30 -16.04
CA VAL A 344 0.07 2.74 -15.65
C VAL A 344 0.00 3.33 -14.25
N GLY A 345 0.74 2.75 -13.30
CA GLY A 345 0.68 3.14 -11.90
C GLY A 345 0.86 4.64 -11.69
N GLU A 346 1.87 5.22 -12.35
CA GLU A 346 2.11 6.67 -12.39
C GLU A 346 2.78 7.06 -13.71
N ILE A 347 2.34 8.16 -14.31
CA ILE A 347 3.02 8.76 -15.48
C ILE A 347 3.80 10.00 -15.05
N ARG A 348 5.06 10.06 -15.49
CA ARG A 348 5.99 11.16 -15.18
C ARG A 348 7.00 11.45 -16.32
N GLY A 349 7.06 10.57 -17.32
CA GLY A 349 8.00 10.61 -18.44
C GLY A 349 7.36 10.28 -19.78
N GLU A 350 8.15 9.76 -20.69
CA GLU A 350 7.77 9.46 -22.08
C GLU A 350 6.70 8.36 -22.20
N GLU A 351 6.52 7.53 -21.18
CA GLU A 351 5.46 6.51 -21.11
C GLU A 351 4.07 7.11 -21.26
N ALA A 352 3.87 8.38 -20.82
CA ALA A 352 2.62 9.10 -20.99
C ALA A 352 2.22 9.20 -22.46
N TYR A 353 3.13 9.58 -23.34
CA TYR A 353 2.86 9.67 -24.76
C TYR A 353 2.39 8.33 -25.35
N VAL A 354 3.06 7.23 -25.01
CA VAL A 354 2.69 5.90 -25.51
C VAL A 354 1.35 5.43 -24.97
N LEU A 355 1.04 5.74 -23.70
CA LEU A 355 -0.28 5.47 -23.12
C LEU A 355 -1.38 6.21 -23.89
N PHE A 356 -1.19 7.49 -24.22
CA PHE A 356 -2.16 8.25 -25.01
C PHE A 356 -2.29 7.73 -26.45
N GLN A 357 -1.22 7.21 -27.06
CA GLN A 357 -1.29 6.50 -28.34
C GLN A 357 -2.12 5.21 -28.22
N ALA A 358 -1.96 4.44 -27.14
CA ALA A 358 -2.78 3.26 -26.88
C ALA A 358 -4.27 3.61 -26.75
N ILE A 359 -4.57 4.67 -26.01
CA ILE A 359 -5.93 5.18 -25.87
C ILE A 359 -6.52 5.61 -27.22
N ALA A 360 -5.73 6.28 -28.06
CA ALA A 360 -6.15 6.70 -29.40
C ALA A 360 -6.50 5.51 -30.32
N THR A 361 -5.97 4.32 -30.04
CA THR A 361 -6.26 3.08 -30.78
C THR A 361 -7.40 2.25 -30.17
N GLY A 362 -8.13 2.80 -29.17
CA GLY A 362 -9.34 2.21 -28.60
C GLY A 362 -9.12 1.37 -27.34
N HIS A 363 -7.93 1.40 -26.73
CA HIS A 363 -7.69 0.78 -25.43
C HIS A 363 -8.23 1.68 -24.30
N GLY A 364 -8.80 1.08 -23.25
CA GLY A 364 -9.03 1.79 -22.01
C GLY A 364 -7.70 2.17 -21.36
N GLY A 365 -7.62 3.34 -20.74
CA GLY A 365 -6.41 3.83 -20.09
C GLY A 365 -6.69 4.37 -18.70
N LEU A 366 -5.93 3.91 -17.71
CA LEU A 366 -5.99 4.43 -16.35
C LEU A 366 -4.60 4.72 -15.84
N THR A 367 -4.46 5.83 -15.11
CA THR A 367 -3.15 6.17 -14.54
C THR A 367 -3.27 7.14 -13.38
N THR A 368 -2.15 7.42 -12.72
CA THR A 368 -2.03 8.54 -11.78
C THR A 368 -0.98 9.54 -12.26
N ALA A 369 -1.10 10.78 -11.80
CA ALA A 369 -0.07 11.80 -11.98
C ALA A 369 -0.04 12.78 -10.79
N HIS A 370 1.12 13.38 -10.58
CA HIS A 370 1.26 14.49 -9.64
C HIS A 370 0.76 15.79 -10.27
N ALA A 371 -0.41 16.26 -9.83
CA ALA A 371 -0.95 17.57 -10.19
C ALA A 371 -1.95 18.05 -9.13
N GLU A 372 -2.09 19.35 -8.97
CA GLU A 372 -3.01 19.96 -7.99
C GLU A 372 -4.33 20.42 -8.63
N SER A 373 -4.41 20.41 -9.95
CA SER A 373 -5.58 20.76 -10.74
C SER A 373 -5.50 20.15 -12.14
N VAL A 374 -6.63 20.09 -12.86
CA VAL A 374 -6.67 19.63 -14.25
C VAL A 374 -5.83 20.52 -15.18
N GLY A 375 -5.80 21.84 -14.95
CA GLY A 375 -4.96 22.75 -15.75
C GLY A 375 -3.45 22.50 -15.54
N ALA A 376 -3.02 22.24 -14.29
CA ALA A 376 -1.64 21.88 -13.98
C ALA A 376 -1.28 20.52 -14.60
N LEU A 377 -2.21 19.56 -14.56
CA LEU A 377 -2.05 18.26 -15.23
C LEU A 377 -1.80 18.43 -16.73
N VAL A 378 -2.65 19.18 -17.41
CA VAL A 378 -2.56 19.36 -18.88
C VAL A 378 -1.25 20.04 -19.28
N LYS A 379 -0.84 21.09 -18.55
CA LYS A 379 0.46 21.73 -18.77
C LYS A 379 1.61 20.71 -18.63
N ARG A 380 1.55 19.85 -17.63
CA ARG A 380 2.57 18.82 -17.41
C ARG A 380 2.56 17.76 -18.52
N LEU A 381 1.37 17.30 -18.94
CA LEU A 381 1.23 16.32 -20.03
C LEU A 381 1.80 16.85 -21.35
N THR A 382 1.57 18.13 -21.66
CA THR A 382 2.00 18.74 -22.93
C THR A 382 3.45 19.24 -22.91
N SER A 383 4.12 19.21 -21.77
CA SER A 383 5.52 19.63 -21.59
C SER A 383 6.48 18.44 -21.53
N PRO A 384 7.80 18.64 -21.83
CA PRO A 384 8.81 17.63 -21.59
C PRO A 384 8.82 17.16 -20.12
N PRO A 385 9.08 15.87 -19.83
CA PRO A 385 9.39 14.80 -20.77
C PRO A 385 8.16 14.07 -21.34
N MET A 386 6.93 14.38 -20.92
CA MET A 386 5.73 13.66 -21.35
C MET A 386 5.34 13.90 -22.80
N ASN A 387 5.45 15.15 -23.28
CA ASN A 387 5.25 15.58 -24.68
C ASN A 387 3.97 15.05 -25.35
N VAL A 388 2.86 14.94 -24.62
CA VAL A 388 1.57 14.51 -25.15
C VAL A 388 1.01 15.62 -26.05
N PRO A 389 0.66 15.35 -27.32
CA PRO A 389 0.06 16.35 -28.19
C PRO A 389 -1.25 16.90 -27.62
N GLN A 390 -1.50 18.20 -27.79
CA GLN A 390 -2.73 18.83 -27.33
C GLN A 390 -3.99 18.15 -27.89
N SER A 391 -3.94 17.66 -29.13
CA SER A 391 -5.02 16.92 -29.77
C SER A 391 -5.37 15.59 -29.09
N TYR A 392 -4.46 15.03 -28.29
CA TYR A 392 -4.68 13.78 -27.55
C TYR A 392 -5.30 14.01 -26.17
N ILE A 393 -5.23 15.23 -25.62
CA ILE A 393 -5.76 15.52 -24.29
C ILE A 393 -7.24 15.10 -24.10
N PRO A 394 -8.15 15.35 -25.08
CA PRO A 394 -9.56 14.94 -24.96
C PRO A 394 -9.80 13.42 -24.98
N LEU A 395 -8.77 12.61 -25.32
CA LEU A 395 -8.87 11.16 -25.24
C LEU A 395 -8.95 10.68 -23.77
N MET A 396 -8.32 11.42 -22.84
CA MET A 396 -8.52 11.23 -21.41
C MET A 396 -9.87 11.85 -21.03
N LYS A 397 -10.85 11.03 -20.72
CA LYS A 397 -12.24 11.46 -20.54
C LYS A 397 -12.51 12.14 -19.20
N TRP A 398 -11.79 11.73 -18.15
CA TRP A 398 -11.99 12.26 -16.81
C TRP A 398 -10.69 12.38 -16.01
N ALA A 399 -10.68 13.37 -15.11
CA ALA A 399 -9.63 13.55 -14.12
C ALA A 399 -10.25 13.66 -12.73
N LEU A 400 -9.71 12.90 -11.75
CA LEU A 400 -10.16 12.88 -10.36
C LEU A 400 -9.04 13.40 -9.46
N LEU A 401 -9.31 14.44 -8.68
CA LEU A 401 -8.37 15.03 -7.74
C LEU A 401 -8.58 14.47 -6.33
N VAL A 402 -7.52 13.85 -5.78
CA VAL A 402 -7.49 13.37 -4.40
C VAL A 402 -6.60 14.29 -3.56
N LYS A 403 -7.13 14.76 -2.44
CA LYS A 403 -6.40 15.60 -1.47
C LYS A 403 -6.40 15.01 -0.07
N ARG A 404 -5.32 15.30 0.67
CA ARG A 404 -5.35 15.23 2.14
C ARG A 404 -5.96 16.52 2.64
N VAL A 405 -6.93 16.42 3.52
CA VAL A 405 -7.61 17.54 4.13
C VAL A 405 -7.69 17.34 5.64
N THR A 406 -7.57 18.40 6.41
CA THR A 406 -7.74 18.35 7.86
C THR A 406 -9.20 18.61 8.19
N LYS A 407 -9.79 17.69 8.96
CA LYS A 407 -11.16 17.79 9.45
C LYS A 407 -11.15 17.80 10.98
N THR A 408 -12.03 18.57 11.59
CA THR A 408 -12.22 18.52 13.04
C THR A 408 -13.24 17.42 13.38
N VAL A 409 -12.80 16.42 14.14
CA VAL A 409 -13.64 15.34 14.66
C VAL A 409 -13.53 15.39 16.18
N ASP A 410 -14.66 15.54 16.87
CA ASP A 410 -14.71 15.65 18.34
C ASP A 410 -13.76 16.72 18.93
N GLY A 411 -13.66 17.87 18.24
CA GLY A 411 -12.79 18.98 18.62
C GLY A 411 -11.29 18.79 18.31
N ARG A 412 -10.90 17.68 17.67
CA ARG A 412 -9.50 17.37 17.32
C ARG A 412 -9.30 17.40 15.79
N PRO A 413 -8.17 17.96 15.32
CA PRO A 413 -7.85 17.91 13.90
C PRO A 413 -7.45 16.47 13.51
N VAL A 414 -8.10 15.94 12.48
CA VAL A 414 -7.80 14.61 11.90
C VAL A 414 -7.56 14.78 10.42
N THR A 415 -6.44 14.25 9.93
CA THR A 415 -6.13 14.24 8.50
C THR A 415 -6.89 13.11 7.80
N VAL A 416 -7.69 13.46 6.80
CA VAL A 416 -8.47 12.51 5.99
C VAL A 416 -8.17 12.71 4.50
N ARG A 417 -8.48 11.72 3.69
CA ARG A 417 -8.31 11.78 2.22
C ARG A 417 -9.69 11.91 1.56
N ARG A 418 -9.81 12.82 0.57
CA ARG A 418 -11.06 13.10 -0.15
C ARG A 418 -10.83 13.23 -1.65
N ALA A 419 -11.71 12.63 -2.43
CA ALA A 419 -11.87 12.93 -3.86
C ALA A 419 -12.56 14.31 -3.96
N THR A 420 -11.78 15.36 -4.10
CA THR A 420 -12.33 16.73 -3.97
C THR A 420 -12.99 17.23 -5.23
N THR A 421 -12.56 16.72 -6.39
CA THR A 421 -13.07 17.23 -7.66
C THR A 421 -12.96 16.17 -8.75
N ILE A 422 -13.99 16.06 -9.60
CA ILE A 422 -13.95 15.31 -10.84
C ILE A 422 -14.27 16.25 -11.98
N TRP A 423 -13.42 16.23 -13.00
CA TRP A 423 -13.65 16.94 -14.27
C TRP A 423 -13.85 15.93 -15.38
N GLU A 424 -14.77 16.23 -16.31
CA GLU A 424 -14.77 15.67 -17.64
C GLU A 424 -13.95 16.55 -18.56
N ILE A 425 -13.13 15.93 -19.42
CA ILE A 425 -12.21 16.61 -20.34
C ILE A 425 -12.83 16.57 -21.74
N LYS A 426 -13.45 17.67 -22.15
CA LYS A 426 -14.15 17.84 -23.45
C LYS A 426 -13.20 18.29 -24.55
N GLY A 427 -12.07 18.88 -24.18
CA GLY A 427 -11.09 19.43 -25.13
C GLY A 427 -9.84 19.92 -24.44
N TYR A 428 -8.85 20.35 -25.23
CA TYR A 428 -7.71 21.07 -24.69
C TYR A 428 -8.20 22.36 -24.04
N GLU A 429 -7.85 22.55 -22.76
CA GLU A 429 -8.32 23.67 -21.92
C GLU A 429 -9.85 23.78 -21.76
N ASN A 430 -10.61 22.75 -22.12
CA ASN A 430 -12.05 22.69 -21.97
C ASN A 430 -12.46 21.54 -21.02
N TYR A 431 -12.74 21.88 -19.78
CA TYR A 431 -13.06 20.93 -18.71
C TYR A 431 -14.40 21.28 -18.08
N THR A 432 -15.25 20.27 -17.89
CA THR A 432 -16.53 20.43 -17.16
C THR A 432 -16.39 19.88 -15.76
N LEU A 433 -16.81 20.65 -14.78
CA LEU A 433 -16.85 20.22 -13.38
C LEU A 433 -18.01 19.24 -13.18
N GLN A 434 -17.69 17.96 -12.98
CA GLN A 434 -18.67 16.90 -12.88
C GLN A 434 -19.08 16.60 -11.45
N ALA A 435 -18.11 16.56 -10.53
CA ALA A 435 -18.37 16.38 -9.11
C ALA A 435 -17.44 17.24 -8.25
N THR A 436 -17.95 17.65 -7.08
CA THR A 436 -17.19 18.41 -6.07
C THR A 436 -17.47 17.86 -4.68
N TRP A 437 -16.47 17.98 -3.82
CA TRP A 437 -16.61 17.75 -2.40
C TRP A 437 -16.85 19.07 -1.66
N ASP A 438 -17.87 19.08 -0.80
CA ASP A 438 -18.19 20.21 0.08
C ASP A 438 -17.51 20.00 1.44
N PRO A 439 -16.53 20.85 1.81
CA PRO A 439 -15.79 20.71 3.06
C PRO A 439 -16.65 20.96 4.31
N LEU A 440 -17.71 21.75 4.22
CA LEU A 440 -18.59 22.06 5.35
C LEU A 440 -19.50 20.87 5.68
N GLY A 441 -20.11 20.28 4.67
CA GLY A 441 -21.00 19.15 4.83
C GLY A 441 -20.32 17.79 4.81
N ASP A 442 -19.03 17.72 4.47
CA ASP A 442 -18.29 16.48 4.17
C ASP A 442 -19.05 15.58 3.18
N LYS A 443 -19.61 16.17 2.15
CA LYS A 443 -20.47 15.48 1.17
C LYS A 443 -20.01 15.80 -0.25
N HIS A 444 -20.20 14.83 -1.14
CA HIS A 444 -19.97 15.00 -2.57
C HIS A 444 -21.25 15.41 -3.28
N LYS A 445 -21.13 16.36 -4.21
CA LYS A 445 -22.19 16.77 -5.15
C LYS A 445 -21.73 16.36 -6.54
N ILE A 446 -22.58 15.73 -7.32
CA ILE A 446 -22.34 15.31 -8.70
C ILE A 446 -23.50 15.74 -9.59
N ASN A 447 -23.18 16.25 -10.78
CA ASN A 447 -24.16 16.60 -11.81
C ASN A 447 -24.29 15.45 -12.81
N LEU A 448 -25.34 14.67 -12.73
CA LEU A 448 -25.62 13.58 -13.66
C LEU A 448 -26.46 14.04 -14.86
N ASN A 449 -26.99 15.27 -14.89
CA ASN A 449 -27.88 15.73 -15.95
C ASN A 449 -27.14 16.22 -17.20
N ASP A 450 -25.87 16.57 -17.08
CA ASP A 450 -25.02 17.04 -18.18
C ASP A 450 -23.63 16.38 -18.06
N SER A 451 -23.55 15.11 -18.47
CA SER A 451 -22.31 14.34 -18.49
C SER A 451 -22.01 13.85 -19.91
N MET A 452 -20.84 14.23 -20.42
CA MET A 452 -20.33 13.74 -21.69
C MET A 452 -20.13 12.22 -21.64
N ILE A 453 -19.61 11.68 -20.56
CA ILE A 453 -19.38 10.24 -20.39
C ILE A 453 -20.71 9.48 -20.46
N LEU A 454 -21.74 9.89 -19.70
CA LEU A 454 -23.04 9.22 -19.73
C LEU A 454 -23.72 9.36 -21.09
N TRP A 455 -23.50 10.49 -21.78
CA TRP A 455 -23.98 10.68 -23.14
C TRP A 455 -23.26 9.72 -24.13
N GLU A 456 -21.95 9.59 -24.08
CA GLU A 456 -21.20 8.63 -24.89
C GLU A 456 -21.65 7.18 -24.62
N VAL A 457 -21.92 6.83 -23.35
CA VAL A 457 -22.48 5.52 -22.98
C VAL A 457 -23.86 5.33 -23.60
N SER A 458 -24.74 6.31 -23.50
CA SER A 458 -26.06 6.30 -24.14
C SER A 458 -25.97 6.04 -25.64
N GLN A 459 -25.09 6.76 -26.34
CA GLN A 459 -24.88 6.58 -27.78
C GLN A 459 -24.32 5.18 -28.13
N SER A 460 -23.42 4.65 -27.32
CA SER A 460 -22.78 3.35 -27.59
C SER A 460 -23.67 2.15 -27.28
N THR A 461 -24.62 2.30 -26.36
CA THR A 461 -25.51 1.23 -25.91
C THR A 461 -26.89 1.28 -26.55
N GLY A 462 -27.29 2.43 -27.10
CA GLY A 462 -28.67 2.67 -27.57
C GLY A 462 -29.69 2.92 -26.47
N LEU A 463 -29.25 2.98 -25.20
CA LEU A 463 -30.10 3.34 -24.07
C LEU A 463 -30.38 4.83 -24.04
N ALA A 464 -31.55 5.25 -23.61
CA ALA A 464 -31.83 6.66 -23.38
C ALA A 464 -30.93 7.20 -22.27
N TYR A 465 -30.56 8.48 -22.35
CA TYR A 465 -29.69 9.12 -21.35
C TYR A 465 -30.20 8.93 -19.90
N ASN A 466 -31.50 9.09 -19.70
CA ASN A 466 -32.12 8.89 -18.39
C ASN A 466 -32.00 7.44 -17.88
N GLU A 467 -32.02 6.45 -18.76
CA GLU A 467 -31.81 5.05 -18.38
C GLU A 467 -30.38 4.81 -17.90
N VAL A 468 -29.40 5.46 -18.53
CA VAL A 468 -27.98 5.41 -18.07
C VAL A 468 -27.84 6.10 -16.71
N VAL A 469 -28.53 7.23 -16.47
CA VAL A 469 -28.54 7.89 -15.17
C VAL A 469 -29.18 7.01 -14.09
N GLU A 470 -30.29 6.34 -14.38
CA GLU A 470 -30.92 5.41 -13.44
C GLU A 470 -30.01 4.20 -13.15
N GLU A 471 -29.24 3.74 -14.13
CA GLU A 471 -28.23 2.70 -13.90
C GLU A 471 -27.14 3.15 -12.93
N VAL A 472 -26.64 4.40 -13.04
CA VAL A 472 -25.72 4.97 -12.06
C VAL A 472 -26.33 4.98 -10.65
N LYS A 473 -27.58 5.39 -10.52
CA LYS A 473 -28.29 5.39 -9.22
C LYS A 473 -28.46 3.98 -8.66
N ARG A 474 -28.76 3.00 -9.51
CA ARG A 474 -28.89 1.60 -9.12
C ARG A 474 -27.58 1.04 -8.58
N ARG A 475 -26.46 1.29 -9.26
CA ARG A 475 -25.11 0.91 -8.78
C ARG A 475 -24.73 1.61 -7.48
N SER A 476 -25.13 2.87 -7.31
CA SER A 476 -24.93 3.59 -6.04
C SER A 476 -25.57 2.83 -4.87
N LYS A 477 -26.82 2.34 -5.05
CA LYS A 477 -27.51 1.55 -4.02
C LYS A 477 -26.81 0.22 -3.73
N VAL A 478 -26.22 -0.44 -4.73
CA VAL A 478 -25.41 -1.65 -4.51
C VAL A 478 -24.21 -1.33 -3.62
N LEU A 479 -23.46 -0.25 -3.93
CA LEU A 479 -22.31 0.15 -3.14
C LEU A 479 -22.68 0.58 -1.72
N GLU A 480 -23.80 1.27 -1.53
CA GLU A 480 -24.35 1.61 -0.21
C GLU A 480 -24.66 0.36 0.60
N ALA A 481 -25.36 -0.60 0.01
CA ALA A 481 -25.70 -1.84 0.69
C ALA A 481 -24.47 -2.66 1.10
N LEU A 482 -23.39 -2.67 0.31
CA LEU A 482 -22.12 -3.30 0.68
C LEU A 482 -21.50 -2.63 1.91
N VAL A 483 -21.53 -1.29 1.95
CA VAL A 483 -21.01 -0.51 3.09
C VAL A 483 -21.84 -0.77 4.34
N ASP A 484 -23.16 -0.70 4.25
CA ASP A 484 -24.11 -0.87 5.37
C ASP A 484 -24.02 -2.28 5.98
N ARG A 485 -23.75 -3.28 5.15
CA ARG A 485 -23.54 -4.68 5.60
C ARG A 485 -22.12 -4.97 6.07
N GLY A 486 -21.22 -4.00 6.07
CA GLY A 486 -19.83 -4.17 6.46
C GLY A 486 -19.02 -5.06 5.51
N VAL A 487 -19.45 -5.26 4.26
CA VAL A 487 -18.69 -5.99 3.24
C VAL A 487 -17.59 -5.09 2.71
N ARG A 488 -16.37 -5.25 3.24
CA ARG A 488 -15.24 -4.36 2.96
C ARG A 488 -14.02 -5.05 2.38
N ASP A 489 -13.87 -6.36 2.58
CA ASP A 489 -12.79 -7.11 1.95
C ASP A 489 -12.83 -6.94 0.43
N TYR A 490 -11.72 -6.52 -0.16
CA TYR A 490 -11.65 -6.14 -1.58
C TYR A 490 -12.02 -7.28 -2.54
N ARG A 491 -11.76 -8.55 -2.17
CA ARG A 491 -12.13 -9.72 -2.98
C ARG A 491 -13.62 -9.95 -2.93
N ARG A 492 -14.22 -9.89 -1.73
CA ARG A 492 -15.66 -10.03 -1.56
C ARG A 492 -16.43 -8.90 -2.23
N VAL A 493 -15.93 -7.66 -2.15
CA VAL A 493 -16.53 -6.52 -2.87
C VAL A 493 -16.48 -6.76 -4.38
N ALA A 494 -15.35 -7.24 -4.91
CA ALA A 494 -15.23 -7.57 -6.33
C ALA A 494 -16.19 -8.71 -6.75
N GLU A 495 -16.39 -9.74 -5.92
CA GLU A 495 -17.34 -10.82 -6.17
C GLU A 495 -18.77 -10.28 -6.36
N TYR A 496 -19.22 -9.34 -5.50
CA TYR A 496 -20.55 -8.71 -5.65
C TYR A 496 -20.63 -7.82 -6.91
N ILE A 497 -19.57 -7.06 -7.24
CA ILE A 497 -19.49 -6.27 -8.46
C ILE A 497 -19.57 -7.19 -9.69
N TYR A 498 -18.85 -8.33 -9.69
CA TYR A 498 -18.85 -9.29 -10.77
C TYR A 498 -20.21 -9.97 -10.90
N ARG A 499 -20.86 -10.31 -9.79
CA ARG A 499 -22.23 -10.85 -9.79
C ARG A 499 -23.22 -9.84 -10.38
N TYR A 500 -23.08 -8.54 -10.05
CA TYR A 500 -23.93 -7.50 -10.63
C TYR A 500 -23.78 -7.41 -12.16
N TYR A 501 -22.59 -7.64 -12.71
CA TYR A 501 -22.40 -7.70 -14.16
C TYR A 501 -23.10 -8.90 -14.83
N VAL A 502 -23.20 -10.03 -14.13
CA VAL A 502 -23.79 -11.27 -14.66
C VAL A 502 -25.30 -11.30 -14.43
N ASP A 503 -25.74 -10.96 -13.23
CA ASP A 503 -27.14 -10.94 -12.80
C ASP A 503 -27.42 -9.73 -11.91
N PRO A 504 -27.73 -8.56 -12.52
CA PRO A 504 -28.02 -7.34 -11.75
C PRO A 504 -29.23 -7.50 -10.80
N ARG A 505 -30.24 -8.28 -11.19
CA ARG A 505 -31.44 -8.46 -10.36
C ARG A 505 -31.17 -9.33 -9.14
N GLY A 506 -30.56 -10.48 -9.34
CA GLY A 506 -30.17 -11.37 -8.24
C GLY A 506 -29.18 -10.71 -7.27
N ALA A 507 -28.24 -9.92 -7.76
CA ALA A 507 -27.31 -9.15 -6.91
C ALA A 507 -28.04 -8.11 -6.03
N LEU A 508 -29.04 -7.42 -6.58
CA LEU A 508 -29.88 -6.46 -5.84
C LEU A 508 -30.77 -7.14 -4.79
N GLU A 509 -31.37 -8.27 -5.14
CA GLU A 509 -32.20 -9.06 -4.23
C GLU A 509 -31.40 -9.58 -3.04
N GLU A 510 -30.23 -10.17 -3.30
CA GLU A 510 -29.31 -10.65 -2.25
C GLU A 510 -28.87 -9.52 -1.31
N LEU A 511 -28.63 -8.34 -1.85
CA LEU A 511 -28.31 -7.15 -1.07
C LEU A 511 -29.53 -6.46 -0.44
N GLY A 512 -30.75 -7.02 -0.60
CA GLY A 512 -31.97 -6.44 -0.04
C GLY A 512 -32.31 -5.05 -0.60
N VAL A 513 -31.77 -4.72 -1.77
CA VAL A 513 -32.04 -3.46 -2.48
C VAL A 513 -33.24 -3.60 -3.44
N GLY A 514 -33.81 -4.80 -3.54
CA GLY A 514 -34.95 -5.14 -4.36
C GLY A 514 -36.27 -4.51 -3.87
N GLY A 515 -36.59 -3.34 -4.41
CA GLY A 515 -37.82 -2.61 -4.12
C GLY A 515 -38.13 -1.51 -5.14
N VAL A 516 -37.46 -1.50 -6.30
CA VAL A 516 -37.85 -0.62 -7.41
C VAL A 516 -38.41 -1.49 -8.52
N SER A 517 -39.74 -1.76 -8.41
CA SER A 517 -40.57 -2.29 -9.48
C SER A 517 -40.30 -1.50 -10.76
N GLY A 518 -39.81 -2.20 -11.79
CA GLY A 518 -39.89 -1.69 -13.15
C GLY A 518 -41.35 -1.53 -13.53
N GLY A 519 -41.77 -0.31 -13.75
CA GLY A 519 -42.94 0.03 -14.54
C GLY A 519 -42.48 0.34 -15.96
#